data_702a9b65440fe9b50d09c873117d8f86
#
_entry.id   702a9b65440fe9b50d09c873117d8f86
#
_cell.length_a   1.000
_cell.length_b   1.000
_cell.length_c   1.000
_cell.angle_alpha   90.00
_cell.angle_beta   90.00
_cell.angle_gamma   90.00
#
_symmetry.space_group_name_H-M   'P 1'
#
loop_
_entity.id
_entity.type
_entity.pdbx_description
1 polymer ?
#
loop_
_entity_poly.entity_id
_entity_poly.type
_entity_poly.pdbx_seq_one_letter_code
_entity_poly.pdbx_strand_id
1 'polypeptide(L)'
;MRFDFEREKSRDVKQKHGVSLRDAREIFDQVYVVDQKSGNPEQFRAIGWCRGRLCSVIFEVRHDSEGEYYHLVTAWKATTQEEQSYAQNV
;
A
#
# COMPACT_ATOMS: atom_id res chain seq x y z
N MET A 1 -6.90 -11.78 -2.79
CA MET A 1 -6.11 -11.50 -1.57
C MET A 1 -6.99 -10.78 -0.55
N ARG A 2 -6.92 -11.20 0.70
CA ARG A 2 -7.64 -10.52 1.78
C ARG A 2 -6.81 -9.36 2.30
N PHE A 3 -7.49 -8.29 2.70
CA PHE A 3 -6.88 -7.10 3.27
C PHE A 3 -7.57 -6.75 4.58
N ASP A 4 -6.81 -6.16 5.52
CA ASP A 4 -7.44 -5.48 6.63
C ASP A 4 -6.67 -4.18 6.92
N PHE A 5 -7.30 -3.31 7.69
CA PHE A 5 -6.73 -2.05 8.14
C PHE A 5 -7.65 -1.49 9.22
N GLU A 6 -7.10 -0.61 10.03
CA GLU A 6 -7.90 0.09 11.04
C GLU A 6 -8.68 1.21 10.38
N ARG A 7 -9.99 1.26 10.63
CA ARG A 7 -10.88 2.23 10.01
C ARG A 7 -10.48 3.68 10.33
N GLU A 8 -10.14 3.95 11.59
CA GLU A 8 -9.69 5.28 11.99
C GLU A 8 -8.38 5.66 11.31
N LYS A 9 -7.47 4.72 11.20
CA LYS A 9 -6.20 4.94 10.52
C LYS A 9 -6.42 5.28 9.06
N SER A 10 -7.36 4.61 8.40
CA SER A 10 -7.69 4.89 7.01
C SER A 10 -8.16 6.32 6.82
N ARG A 11 -9.00 6.82 7.74
CA ARG A 11 -9.47 8.21 7.71
C ARG A 11 -8.33 9.19 7.93
N ASP A 12 -7.45 8.92 8.90
CA ASP A 12 -6.31 9.78 9.20
C ASP A 12 -5.36 9.86 8.00
N VAL A 13 -5.10 8.74 7.37
CA VAL A 13 -4.25 8.67 6.19
C VAL A 13 -4.87 9.44 5.03
N LYS A 14 -6.18 9.29 4.83
CA LYS A 14 -6.90 10.06 3.81
C LYS A 14 -6.78 11.57 4.05
N GLN A 15 -6.93 11.98 5.29
CA GLN A 15 -6.86 13.40 5.65
C GLN A 15 -5.46 13.97 5.44
N LYS A 16 -4.42 13.21 5.84
CA LYS A 16 -3.04 13.67 5.76
C LYS A 16 -2.45 13.56 4.37
N HIS A 17 -2.79 12.50 3.65
CA HIS A 17 -2.07 12.13 2.43
C HIS A 17 -2.96 12.06 1.19
N GLY A 18 -4.26 12.25 1.34
CA GLY A 18 -5.18 12.31 0.21
C GLY A 18 -5.59 10.97 -0.38
N VAL A 19 -5.15 9.85 0.21
CA VAL A 19 -5.56 8.51 -0.21
C VAL A 19 -5.89 7.70 1.03
N SER A 20 -7.02 6.98 1.02
CA SER A 20 -7.41 6.14 2.14
C SER A 20 -6.80 4.75 2.00
N LEU A 21 -6.68 4.02 3.12
CA LEU A 21 -6.25 2.63 3.05
C LEU A 21 -7.27 1.77 2.30
N ARG A 22 -8.54 2.12 2.41
CA ARG A 22 -9.59 1.43 1.66
C ARG A 22 -9.35 1.53 0.15
N ASP A 23 -9.07 2.74 -0.35
CA ASP A 23 -8.82 2.95 -1.76
C ASP A 23 -7.49 2.37 -2.20
N ALA A 24 -6.49 2.36 -1.31
CA ALA A 24 -5.16 1.84 -1.61
C ALA A 24 -5.17 0.36 -1.99
N ARG A 25 -6.22 -0.39 -1.61
CA ARG A 25 -6.36 -1.78 -2.04
C ARG A 25 -6.37 -1.93 -3.55
N GLU A 26 -6.81 -0.89 -4.25
CA GLU A 26 -6.85 -0.88 -5.72
C GLU A 26 -5.47 -1.13 -6.33
N ILE A 27 -4.39 -0.72 -5.65
CA ILE A 27 -3.02 -0.93 -6.12
C ILE A 27 -2.78 -2.41 -6.45
N PHE A 28 -3.33 -3.30 -5.65
CA PHE A 28 -3.08 -4.74 -5.78
C PHE A 28 -3.92 -5.42 -6.87
N ASP A 29 -4.84 -4.71 -7.48
CA ASP A 29 -5.67 -5.23 -8.58
C ASP A 29 -5.01 -5.09 -9.94
N GLN A 30 -3.82 -4.50 -9.99
CA GLN A 30 -3.14 -4.13 -11.23
C GLN A 30 -1.66 -4.52 -11.11
N VAL A 31 -0.88 -4.18 -12.12
CA VAL A 31 0.58 -4.33 -12.03
C VAL A 31 1.10 -3.31 -11.02
N TYR A 32 1.90 -3.78 -10.08
CA TYR A 32 2.49 -2.93 -9.06
C TYR A 32 3.92 -3.37 -8.77
N VAL A 33 4.70 -2.47 -8.20
CA VAL A 33 6.10 -2.72 -7.81
C VAL A 33 6.15 -2.85 -6.29
N VAL A 34 6.88 -3.83 -5.79
CA VAL A 34 7.03 -4.06 -4.35
C VAL A 34 8.50 -4.03 -3.97
N ASP A 35 8.82 -3.34 -2.89
CA ASP A 35 10.13 -3.44 -2.25
C ASP A 35 9.94 -3.57 -0.73
N GLN A 36 10.98 -4.05 -0.06
CA GLN A 36 10.96 -4.17 1.39
C GLN A 36 11.30 -2.83 2.01
N LYS A 37 10.41 -2.34 2.88
CA LYS A 37 10.59 -1.04 3.53
C LYS A 37 11.33 -1.14 4.85
N SER A 38 11.10 -2.23 5.59
CA SER A 38 11.63 -2.41 6.93
C SER A 38 11.74 -3.90 7.22
N GLY A 39 12.74 -4.29 8.03
CA GLY A 39 12.94 -5.68 8.41
C GLY A 39 12.39 -6.07 9.77
N ASN A 40 12.10 -5.09 10.65
CA ASN A 40 11.61 -5.37 12.00
C ASN A 40 10.77 -4.20 12.51
N PRO A 41 9.43 -4.29 12.46
CA PRO A 41 8.67 -5.37 11.84
C PRO A 41 8.88 -5.40 10.33
N GLU A 42 8.68 -6.57 9.73
CA GLU A 42 8.82 -6.70 8.29
C GLU A 42 7.67 -5.96 7.61
N GLN A 43 8.02 -4.97 6.82
CA GLN A 43 7.05 -4.15 6.10
C GLN A 43 7.49 -3.98 4.66
N PHE A 44 6.52 -3.97 3.76
CA PHE A 44 6.72 -3.82 2.33
C PHE A 44 6.04 -2.56 1.85
N ARG A 45 6.56 -2.01 0.75
CA ARG A 45 5.94 -0.90 0.05
C ARG A 45 5.50 -1.39 -1.32
N ALA A 46 4.22 -1.18 -1.65
CA ALA A 46 3.70 -1.40 -3.00
C ALA A 46 3.43 -0.05 -3.65
N ILE A 47 3.84 0.11 -4.89
CA ILE A 47 3.61 1.32 -5.68
C ILE A 47 2.76 0.93 -6.88
N GLY A 48 1.66 1.60 -7.07
CA GLY A 48 0.75 1.32 -8.19
C GLY A 48 -0.36 2.35 -8.30
N TRP A 49 -1.24 2.12 -9.25
CA TRP A 49 -2.33 3.05 -9.54
C TRP A 49 -3.47 2.89 -8.54
N CYS A 50 -3.95 4.03 -8.07
CA CYS A 50 -5.05 4.11 -7.12
C CYS A 50 -5.80 5.41 -7.38
N ARG A 51 -7.08 5.32 -7.73
CA ARG A 51 -7.92 6.48 -7.98
C ARG A 51 -7.32 7.42 -9.02
N GLY A 52 -6.73 6.84 -10.09
CA GLY A 52 -6.24 7.60 -11.23
C GLY A 52 -4.86 8.21 -11.08
N ARG A 53 -4.12 7.88 -10.03
CA ARG A 53 -2.75 8.38 -9.83
C ARG A 53 -1.89 7.32 -9.16
N LEU A 54 -0.57 7.48 -9.26
CA LEU A 54 0.35 6.58 -8.58
C LEU A 54 0.35 6.87 -7.09
N CYS A 55 0.27 5.82 -6.30
CA CYS A 55 0.29 5.88 -4.84
C CYS A 55 1.21 4.79 -4.31
N SER A 56 1.63 4.98 -3.06
CA SER A 56 2.40 3.98 -2.33
C SER A 56 1.62 3.54 -1.11
N VAL A 57 1.66 2.27 -0.78
CA VAL A 57 1.03 1.72 0.43
C VAL A 57 2.07 0.87 1.17
N ILE A 58 2.13 1.04 2.48
CA ILE A 58 2.95 0.19 3.35
C ILE A 58 2.05 -0.91 3.89
N PHE A 59 2.49 -2.14 3.80
CA PHE A 59 1.71 -3.28 4.27
C PHE A 59 2.60 -4.32 4.94
N GLU A 60 1.95 -5.15 5.75
CA GLU A 60 2.55 -6.30 6.41
C GLU A 60 1.84 -7.55 5.96
N VAL A 61 2.57 -8.63 5.79
CA VAL A 61 1.99 -9.93 5.48
C VAL A 61 1.69 -10.63 6.81
N ARG A 62 0.43 -10.93 7.05
CA ARG A 62 -0.04 -11.57 8.27
C ARG A 62 -0.78 -12.84 7.95
N HIS A 63 -0.97 -13.68 8.96
CA HIS A 63 -1.62 -14.99 8.83
C HIS A 63 -2.64 -15.17 9.93
N ASP A 64 -3.73 -15.84 9.59
CA ASP A 64 -4.71 -16.30 10.57
C ASP A 64 -5.19 -17.71 10.18
N SER A 65 -6.28 -18.19 10.78
CA SER A 65 -6.80 -19.53 10.50
C SER A 65 -7.27 -19.71 9.06
N GLU A 66 -7.55 -18.62 8.35
CA GLU A 66 -7.98 -18.64 6.95
C GLU A 66 -6.84 -18.43 5.95
N GLY A 67 -5.62 -18.29 6.46
CA GLY A 67 -4.44 -18.13 5.61
C GLY A 67 -3.84 -16.73 5.67
N GLU A 68 -3.15 -16.38 4.61
CA GLU A 68 -2.39 -15.14 4.52
C GLU A 68 -3.30 -13.96 4.14
N TYR A 69 -2.98 -12.79 4.69
CA TYR A 69 -3.64 -11.54 4.31
C TYR A 69 -2.65 -10.38 4.44
N TYR A 70 -2.98 -9.26 3.79
CA TYR A 70 -2.18 -8.04 3.87
C TYR A 70 -2.84 -7.06 4.84
N HIS A 71 -2.07 -6.64 5.84
CA HIS A 71 -2.48 -5.58 6.77
C HIS A 71 -1.90 -4.26 6.27
N LEU A 72 -2.78 -3.33 5.89
CA LEU A 72 -2.37 -2.03 5.35
C LEU A 72 -2.09 -1.07 6.49
N VAL A 73 -0.91 -0.46 6.49
CA VAL A 73 -0.43 0.38 7.59
C VAL A 73 -0.62 1.86 7.30
N THR A 74 -0.16 2.33 6.15
CA THR A 74 -0.28 3.73 5.73
C THR A 74 -0.15 3.81 4.22
N ALA A 75 -0.51 4.97 3.66
CA ALA A 75 -0.43 5.17 2.20
C ALA A 75 -0.24 6.66 1.92
N TRP A 76 0.29 6.98 0.75
CA TRP A 76 0.47 8.36 0.31
C TRP A 76 0.54 8.41 -1.21
N LYS A 77 0.43 9.62 -1.76
CA LYS A 77 0.67 9.83 -3.19
C LYS A 77 2.14 9.57 -3.48
N ALA A 78 2.43 8.84 -4.56
CA ALA A 78 3.80 8.51 -4.90
C ALA A 78 4.66 9.77 -5.03
N THR A 79 5.87 9.70 -4.49
CA THR A 79 6.87 10.76 -4.68
C THR A 79 7.45 10.63 -6.09
N THR A 80 8.18 11.65 -6.53
CA THR A 80 8.86 11.60 -7.84
C THR A 80 9.77 10.39 -7.94
N GLN A 81 10.51 10.10 -6.88
CA GLN A 81 11.41 8.94 -6.85
C GLN A 81 10.63 7.62 -6.97
N GLU A 82 9.50 7.53 -6.29
CA GLU A 82 8.65 6.35 -6.36
C GLU A 82 8.03 6.20 -7.74
N GLU A 83 7.62 7.29 -8.37
CA GLU A 83 7.12 7.27 -9.75
C GLU A 83 8.18 6.75 -10.72
N GLN A 84 9.42 7.19 -10.54
CA GLN A 84 10.53 6.72 -11.37
C GLN A 84 10.77 5.23 -11.17
N SER A 85 10.75 4.78 -9.92
CA SER A 85 10.90 3.36 -9.60
C SER A 85 9.82 2.51 -10.26
N TYR A 86 8.58 2.99 -10.19
CA TYR A 86 7.47 2.30 -10.86
C TYR A 86 7.70 2.21 -12.37
N ALA A 87 8.04 3.32 -13.01
CA ALA A 87 8.24 3.36 -14.45
C ALA A 87 9.37 2.45 -14.91
N GLN A 88 10.43 2.32 -14.11
CA GLN A 88 11.59 1.49 -14.45
C GLN A 88 11.35 -0.01 -14.25
N ASN A 89 10.38 -0.39 -13.41
CA ASN A 89 10.20 -1.77 -12.98
C ASN A 89 8.87 -2.41 -13.41
N VAL A 90 8.05 -1.69 -14.15
CA VAL A 90 6.82 -2.26 -14.71
C VAL A 90 7.01 -2.74 -16.14
#